data_e3630b3178704b3f99649a21ad5ca19b
#
_entry.id   e3630b3178704b3f99649a21ad5ca19b
#
_cell.length_a   1.000
_cell.length_b   1.000
_cell.length_c   1.000
_cell.angle_alpha   90.00
_cell.angle_beta   90.00
_cell.angle_gamma   90.00
#
_symmetry.space_group_name_H-M   'P 1'
#
loop_
_entity.id
_entity.type
_entity.pdbx_description
1 polymer ?
#
loop_
_entity_poly.entity_id
_entity_poly.type
_entity_poly.pdbx_seq_one_letter_code
_entity_poly.pdbx_strand_id
1 'polypeptide(L)'
;KIKSMATLKLYNPILSEATKECYWFCDEAGTSFKDVDEFINGIPAGDDNIELLLHCDGGEVREGWAIVDKLRSTGKKITATIEGNCASMATVVLLAASERRAYPHASLLIHKPYFPEYTLANAYRADDLESLAASLRDDEQKMLDFYVERTGADRAELEALMGEDKFVGMERAKELGFIQTIIPAASASAGGPNSTKAAAWKQRNSITNNQNSMATKTTKSE
;
A
#
# COMPACT_ATOMS: atom_id res chain seq x y z
N LYS A 1 5.61 -26.23 17.94
CA LYS A 1 5.01 -26.05 16.60
C LYS A 1 5.03 -24.57 16.31
N ILE A 2 5.79 -24.15 15.30
CA ILE A 2 5.72 -22.79 14.77
C ILE A 2 4.31 -22.68 14.19
N LYS A 3 3.44 -21.82 14.77
CA LYS A 3 2.15 -21.52 14.17
C LYS A 3 2.44 -20.88 12.82
N SER A 4 1.94 -21.48 11.75
CA SER A 4 1.89 -20.86 10.43
C SER A 4 1.04 -19.61 10.54
N MET A 5 1.48 -18.49 10.01
CA MET A 5 0.74 -17.23 9.98
C MET A 5 0.36 -16.97 8.52
N ALA A 6 -0.95 -16.90 8.27
CA ALA A 6 -1.42 -16.61 6.93
C ALA A 6 -1.05 -15.17 6.54
N THR A 7 -0.38 -14.99 5.39
CA THR A 7 0.13 -13.69 4.95
C THR A 7 -0.62 -13.23 3.71
N LEU A 8 -1.34 -12.13 3.83
CA LEU A 8 -1.97 -11.41 2.71
C LEU A 8 -1.06 -10.26 2.29
N LYS A 9 -0.74 -10.20 1.00
CA LYS A 9 0.06 -9.12 0.41
C LYS A 9 -0.83 -8.21 -0.42
N LEU A 10 -0.93 -6.95 -0.05
CA LEU A 10 -1.62 -5.92 -0.80
C LEU A 10 -0.56 -5.00 -1.44
N TYR A 11 -0.08 -5.41 -2.62
CA TYR A 11 1.00 -4.72 -3.35
C TYR A 11 0.52 -4.11 -4.67
N ASN A 12 -0.71 -4.39 -5.05
CA ASN A 12 -1.33 -3.88 -6.26
C ASN A 12 -2.46 -2.91 -5.92
N PRO A 13 -2.92 -2.09 -6.87
CA PRO A 13 -4.13 -1.29 -6.70
C PRO A 13 -5.34 -2.15 -6.32
N ILE A 14 -6.24 -1.58 -5.52
CA ILE A 14 -7.52 -2.19 -5.15
C ILE A 14 -8.50 -1.96 -6.29
N LEU A 15 -8.85 -3.01 -7.02
CA LEU A 15 -9.69 -2.94 -8.22
C LEU A 15 -10.76 -4.02 -8.18
N SER A 16 -11.96 -3.71 -8.67
CA SER A 16 -12.99 -4.72 -8.92
C SER A 16 -12.58 -5.69 -10.02
N GLU A 17 -13.18 -6.89 -10.05
CA GLU A 17 -12.93 -7.86 -11.12
C GLU A 17 -13.22 -7.26 -12.51
N ALA A 18 -14.31 -6.47 -12.62
CA ALA A 18 -14.66 -5.80 -13.88
C ALA A 18 -13.58 -4.80 -14.33
N THR A 19 -13.01 -4.06 -13.39
CA THR A 19 -11.93 -3.11 -13.69
C THR A 19 -10.64 -3.85 -14.04
N LYS A 20 -10.29 -4.93 -13.34
CA LYS A 20 -9.15 -5.78 -13.67
C LYS A 20 -9.25 -6.32 -15.10
N GLU A 21 -10.44 -6.76 -15.52
CA GLU A 21 -10.67 -7.22 -16.89
C GLU A 21 -10.47 -6.12 -17.94
N CYS A 22 -10.81 -4.86 -17.64
CA CYS A 22 -10.57 -3.72 -18.53
C CYS A 22 -9.09 -3.35 -18.63
N TYR A 23 -8.30 -3.58 -17.59
CA TYR A 23 -6.86 -3.27 -17.53
C TYR A 23 -5.95 -4.40 -18.01
N TRP A 24 -6.48 -5.57 -18.41
CA TRP A 24 -5.70 -6.73 -18.86
C TRP A 24 -4.67 -6.40 -19.96
N PHE A 25 -4.93 -5.41 -20.80
CA PHE A 25 -4.01 -4.99 -21.87
C PHE A 25 -2.93 -4.00 -21.40
N CYS A 26 -3.05 -3.48 -20.18
CA CYS A 26 -2.04 -2.60 -19.56
C CYS A 26 -1.07 -3.37 -18.67
N ASP A 27 -1.25 -4.69 -18.52
CA ASP A 27 -0.42 -5.58 -17.67
C ASP A 27 -0.40 -5.15 -16.18
N GLU A 28 -1.42 -4.39 -15.74
CA GLU A 28 -1.56 -3.95 -14.36
C GLU A 28 -2.34 -4.99 -13.54
N ALA A 29 -1.64 -5.62 -12.61
CA ALA A 29 -2.26 -6.51 -11.65
C ALA A 29 -3.03 -5.69 -10.59
N GLY A 30 -4.29 -6.05 -10.33
CA GLY A 30 -5.11 -5.49 -9.25
C GLY A 30 -5.39 -6.53 -8.16
N THR A 31 -5.74 -6.07 -6.96
CA THR A 31 -6.27 -6.92 -5.88
C THR A 31 -7.74 -6.59 -5.68
N SER A 32 -8.62 -7.59 -5.83
CA SER A 32 -10.06 -7.46 -5.66
C SER A 32 -10.54 -8.04 -4.33
N PHE A 33 -11.77 -7.75 -3.97
CA PHE A 33 -12.47 -8.44 -2.87
C PHE A 33 -12.45 -9.96 -3.06
N LYS A 34 -12.62 -10.44 -4.29
CA LYS A 34 -12.61 -11.87 -4.59
C LYS A 34 -11.27 -12.52 -4.24
N ASP A 35 -10.15 -11.89 -4.60
CA ASP A 35 -8.82 -12.39 -4.25
C ASP A 35 -8.64 -12.50 -2.72
N VAL A 36 -9.13 -11.51 -1.99
CA VAL A 36 -9.09 -11.52 -0.51
C VAL A 36 -10.03 -12.57 0.09
N ASP A 37 -11.21 -12.74 -0.50
CA ASP A 37 -12.15 -13.79 -0.07
C ASP A 37 -11.56 -15.19 -0.29
N GLU A 38 -10.98 -15.45 -1.45
CA GLU A 38 -10.29 -16.71 -1.76
C GLU A 38 -9.11 -16.95 -0.80
N PHE A 39 -8.29 -15.92 -0.52
CA PHE A 39 -7.22 -16.00 0.47
C PHE A 39 -7.77 -16.41 1.86
N ILE A 40 -8.80 -15.73 2.35
CA ILE A 40 -9.39 -16.00 3.67
C ILE A 40 -9.97 -17.41 3.74
N ASN A 41 -10.67 -17.86 2.69
CA ASN A 41 -11.25 -19.19 2.60
C ASN A 41 -10.17 -20.30 2.53
N GLY A 42 -8.97 -19.96 2.06
CA GLY A 42 -7.79 -20.83 2.03
C GLY A 42 -7.01 -20.92 3.33
N ILE A 43 -7.33 -20.11 4.36
CA ILE A 43 -6.63 -20.15 5.65
C ILE A 43 -6.93 -21.45 6.38
N PRO A 44 -5.89 -22.23 6.79
CA PRO A 44 -6.11 -23.47 7.51
C PRO A 44 -6.90 -23.28 8.83
N ALA A 45 -7.71 -24.27 9.16
CA ALA A 45 -8.42 -24.27 10.44
C ALA A 45 -7.39 -24.26 11.60
N GLY A 46 -7.56 -23.31 12.53
CA GLY A 46 -6.67 -23.13 13.68
C GLY A 46 -5.56 -22.08 13.48
N ASP A 47 -5.44 -21.47 12.30
CA ASP A 47 -4.66 -20.25 12.13
C ASP A 47 -5.53 -19.04 12.52
N ASP A 48 -5.24 -18.47 13.71
CA ASP A 48 -6.01 -17.37 14.29
C ASP A 48 -5.43 -15.99 13.98
N ASN A 49 -4.37 -15.94 13.16
CA ASN A 49 -3.65 -14.70 12.87
C ASN A 49 -3.50 -14.52 11.37
N ILE A 50 -3.68 -13.27 10.94
CA ILE A 50 -3.40 -12.82 9.56
C ILE A 50 -2.31 -11.75 9.64
N GLU A 51 -1.26 -11.89 8.85
CA GLU A 51 -0.32 -10.81 8.56
C GLU A 51 -0.73 -10.14 7.25
N LEU A 52 -0.95 -8.82 7.31
CA LEU A 52 -1.27 -7.99 6.15
C LEU A 52 -0.05 -7.13 5.82
N LEU A 53 0.56 -7.35 4.66
CA LEU A 53 1.68 -6.58 4.17
C LEU A 53 1.20 -5.57 3.12
N LEU A 54 1.56 -4.30 3.29
CA LEU A 54 1.04 -3.18 2.51
C LEU A 54 2.16 -2.43 1.78
N HIS A 55 2.04 -2.38 0.47
CA HIS A 55 2.73 -1.44 -0.42
C HIS A 55 1.75 -1.10 -1.56
N CYS A 56 0.79 -0.20 -1.29
CA CYS A 56 -0.40 -0.01 -2.11
C CYS A 56 -0.84 1.45 -2.15
N ASP A 57 -1.15 1.95 -3.34
CA ASP A 57 -1.63 3.32 -3.57
C ASP A 57 -3.14 3.49 -3.36
N GLY A 58 -3.85 2.41 -3.02
CA GLY A 58 -5.30 2.45 -2.82
C GLY A 58 -6.06 1.96 -4.04
N GLY A 59 -7.20 2.57 -4.34
CA GLY A 59 -8.06 2.20 -5.46
C GLY A 59 -9.55 2.38 -5.18
N GLU A 60 -10.39 1.47 -5.68
CA GLU A 60 -11.84 1.59 -5.65
C GLU A 60 -12.41 1.53 -4.23
N VAL A 61 -13.18 2.54 -3.86
CA VAL A 61 -13.74 2.73 -2.52
C VAL A 61 -14.61 1.54 -2.11
N ARG A 62 -15.49 1.06 -3.02
CA ARG A 62 -16.41 -0.05 -2.71
C ARG A 62 -15.69 -1.36 -2.49
N GLU A 63 -14.67 -1.66 -3.31
CA GLU A 63 -13.82 -2.85 -3.14
C GLU A 63 -13.08 -2.80 -1.81
N GLY A 64 -12.49 -1.66 -1.48
CA GLY A 64 -11.76 -1.51 -0.23
C GLY A 64 -12.64 -1.69 1.01
N TRP A 65 -13.86 -1.16 1.02
CA TRP A 65 -14.80 -1.40 2.13
C TRP A 65 -15.18 -2.88 2.24
N ALA A 66 -15.45 -3.54 1.13
CA ALA A 66 -15.77 -4.98 1.13
C ALA A 66 -14.58 -5.80 1.70
N ILE A 67 -13.34 -5.44 1.34
CA ILE A 67 -12.12 -6.05 1.88
C ILE A 67 -12.02 -5.82 3.40
N VAL A 68 -12.26 -4.60 3.89
CA VAL A 68 -12.25 -4.29 5.32
C VAL A 68 -13.26 -5.14 6.08
N ASP A 69 -14.49 -5.17 5.61
CA ASP A 69 -15.57 -5.93 6.26
C ASP A 69 -15.27 -7.44 6.26
N LYS A 70 -14.75 -7.97 5.15
CA LYS A 70 -14.33 -9.36 5.05
C LYS A 70 -13.22 -9.71 6.03
N LEU A 71 -12.17 -8.91 6.09
CA LEU A 71 -11.06 -9.10 7.03
C LEU A 71 -11.56 -9.09 8.49
N ARG A 72 -12.37 -8.09 8.85
CA ARG A 72 -12.92 -7.94 10.21
C ARG A 72 -13.90 -9.07 10.57
N SER A 73 -14.70 -9.54 9.62
CA SER A 73 -15.67 -10.64 9.85
C SER A 73 -15.02 -11.97 10.22
N THR A 74 -13.73 -12.15 9.93
CA THR A 74 -13.01 -13.38 10.30
C THR A 74 -12.87 -13.56 11.81
N GLY A 75 -12.94 -12.48 12.59
CA GLY A 75 -12.62 -12.47 14.03
C GLY A 75 -11.17 -12.82 14.37
N LYS A 76 -10.30 -12.98 13.36
CA LYS A 76 -8.88 -13.28 13.53
C LYS A 76 -8.10 -12.04 13.97
N LYS A 77 -6.98 -12.25 14.68
CA LYS A 77 -6.05 -11.16 14.95
C LYS A 77 -5.33 -10.78 13.66
N ILE A 78 -5.46 -9.52 13.26
CA ILE A 78 -4.79 -8.98 12.07
C ILE A 78 -3.66 -8.05 12.52
N THR A 79 -2.44 -8.35 12.07
CA THR A 79 -1.26 -7.49 12.21
C THR A 79 -0.90 -6.94 10.83
N ALA A 80 -0.92 -5.62 10.67
CA ALA A 80 -0.58 -4.97 9.41
C ALA A 80 0.81 -4.32 9.45
N THR A 81 1.55 -4.43 8.36
CA THR A 81 2.86 -3.81 8.19
C THR A 81 2.89 -2.99 6.91
N ILE A 82 3.14 -1.69 7.02
CA ILE A 82 3.43 -0.85 5.84
C ILE A 82 4.90 -1.05 5.47
N GLU A 83 5.14 -1.61 4.28
CA GLU A 83 6.49 -1.90 3.80
C GLU A 83 7.09 -0.77 2.96
N GLY A 84 6.27 0.01 2.29
CA GLY A 84 6.71 1.15 1.49
C GLY A 84 5.67 2.24 1.45
N ASN A 85 4.58 2.07 0.70
CA ASN A 85 3.52 3.04 0.56
C ASN A 85 2.19 2.52 1.08
N CYS A 86 1.39 3.37 1.70
CA CYS A 86 0.02 3.07 2.08
C CYS A 86 -0.82 4.34 1.85
N ALA A 87 -1.53 4.38 0.72
CA ALA A 87 -2.24 5.59 0.31
C ALA A 87 -3.73 5.33 0.06
N SER A 88 -4.54 6.39 0.20
CA SER A 88 -5.94 6.36 -0.17
C SER A 88 -6.69 5.18 0.48
N MET A 89 -7.43 4.41 -0.30
CA MET A 89 -8.21 3.26 0.21
C MET A 89 -7.38 2.19 0.91
N ALA A 90 -6.07 2.08 0.62
CA ALA A 90 -5.17 1.17 1.35
C ALA A 90 -5.04 1.55 2.84
N THR A 91 -5.18 2.83 3.20
CA THR A 91 -5.17 3.28 4.60
C THR A 91 -6.41 2.83 5.37
N VAL A 92 -7.54 2.74 4.69
CA VAL A 92 -8.78 2.18 5.26
C VAL A 92 -8.62 0.68 5.52
N VAL A 93 -8.01 -0.05 4.56
CA VAL A 93 -7.69 -1.48 4.73
C VAL A 93 -6.66 -1.70 5.84
N LEU A 94 -5.64 -0.85 5.98
CA LEU A 94 -4.69 -0.86 7.10
C LEU A 94 -5.43 -0.86 8.45
N LEU A 95 -6.45 -0.03 8.57
CA LEU A 95 -7.21 0.15 9.81
C LEU A 95 -8.16 -1.02 10.13
N ALA A 96 -8.32 -2.01 9.26
CA ALA A 96 -8.95 -3.27 9.63
C ALA A 96 -8.13 -4.04 10.66
N ALA A 97 -6.80 -3.83 10.70
CA ALA A 97 -5.90 -4.47 11.64
C ALA A 97 -5.99 -3.88 13.05
N SER A 98 -5.80 -4.74 14.06
CA SER A 98 -5.71 -4.35 15.46
C SER A 98 -4.29 -3.92 15.85
N GLU A 99 -3.29 -4.46 15.20
CA GLU A 99 -1.87 -4.12 15.39
C GLU A 99 -1.30 -3.62 14.06
N ARG A 100 -0.76 -2.40 14.06
CA ARG A 100 -0.29 -1.73 12.85
C ARG A 100 1.12 -1.20 13.05
N ARG A 101 2.00 -1.54 12.13
CA ARG A 101 3.41 -1.16 12.17
C ARG A 101 3.90 -0.77 10.79
N ALA A 102 5.03 -0.10 10.71
CA ALA A 102 5.61 0.34 9.45
C ALA A 102 7.13 0.29 9.47
N TYR A 103 7.75 0.15 8.30
CA TYR A 103 9.18 0.42 8.15
C TYR A 103 9.47 1.92 8.20
N PRO A 104 10.69 2.35 8.61
CA PRO A 104 10.99 3.77 8.87
C PRO A 104 10.86 4.68 7.64
N HIS A 105 11.08 4.12 6.44
CA HIS A 105 11.03 4.86 5.18
C HIS A 105 9.70 4.70 4.43
N ALA A 106 8.73 4.08 5.05
CA ALA A 106 7.39 4.01 4.51
C ALA A 106 6.71 5.38 4.53
N SER A 107 5.64 5.52 3.79
CA SER A 107 4.83 6.74 3.70
C SER A 107 3.34 6.42 3.76
N LEU A 108 2.56 7.37 4.23
CA LEU A 108 1.11 7.28 4.33
C LEU A 108 0.47 8.52 3.70
N LEU A 109 -0.62 8.32 2.96
CA LEU A 109 -1.41 9.41 2.40
C LEU A 109 -2.89 9.14 2.59
N ILE A 110 -3.60 10.09 3.19
CA ILE A 110 -5.05 10.15 3.16
C ILE A 110 -5.48 11.35 2.32
N HIS A 111 -6.51 11.16 1.53
CA HIS A 111 -7.06 12.23 0.69
C HIS A 111 -8.57 12.06 0.49
N LYS A 112 -9.21 13.09 -0.05
CA LYS A 112 -10.63 13.05 -0.39
C LYS A 112 -10.87 12.13 -1.58
N PRO A 113 -11.95 11.32 -1.57
CA PRO A 113 -12.29 10.49 -2.73
C PRO A 113 -12.58 11.35 -3.96
N TYR A 114 -12.26 10.81 -5.13
CA TYR A 114 -12.51 11.47 -6.41
C TYR A 114 -12.91 10.45 -7.48
N PHE A 115 -13.56 10.92 -8.52
CA PHE A 115 -13.77 10.13 -9.74
C PHE A 115 -12.59 10.37 -10.69
N PRO A 116 -11.89 9.30 -11.14
CA PRO A 116 -10.88 9.42 -12.18
C PRO A 116 -11.45 10.01 -13.48
N GLU A 117 -10.64 10.74 -14.25
CA GLU A 117 -11.08 11.42 -15.48
C GLU A 117 -11.83 10.50 -16.46
N TYR A 118 -11.35 9.26 -16.63
CA TYR A 118 -11.95 8.28 -17.53
C TYR A 118 -13.38 7.85 -17.11
N THR A 119 -13.79 8.05 -15.87
CA THR A 119 -15.14 7.72 -15.39
C THR A 119 -16.16 8.80 -15.76
N LEU A 120 -15.70 10.00 -16.13
CA LEU A 120 -16.52 11.14 -16.50
C LEU A 120 -16.57 11.38 -18.03
N ALA A 121 -16.37 10.33 -18.83
CA ALA A 121 -16.29 10.41 -20.29
C ALA A 121 -17.63 10.66 -21.01
N ASN A 122 -18.76 10.70 -20.29
CA ASN A 122 -20.09 10.90 -20.85
C ASN A 122 -20.61 12.32 -20.66
N ALA A 123 -21.71 12.65 -21.34
CA ALA A 123 -22.43 13.89 -21.09
C ALA A 123 -23.25 13.77 -19.79
N TYR A 124 -23.15 14.76 -18.93
CA TYR A 124 -23.86 14.84 -17.65
C TYR A 124 -24.81 16.02 -17.62
N ARG A 125 -26.00 15.85 -17.00
CA ARG A 125 -26.91 16.93 -16.63
C ARG A 125 -26.50 17.47 -15.24
N ALA A 126 -27.06 18.62 -14.86
CA ALA A 126 -26.82 19.23 -13.55
C ALA A 126 -27.13 18.24 -12.40
N ASP A 127 -28.30 17.60 -12.45
CA ASP A 127 -28.75 16.64 -11.44
C ASP A 127 -27.81 15.43 -11.33
N ASP A 128 -27.22 14.97 -12.44
CA ASP A 128 -26.23 13.88 -12.46
C ASP A 128 -24.96 14.30 -11.70
N LEU A 129 -24.47 15.52 -11.97
CA LEU A 129 -23.28 16.07 -11.30
C LEU A 129 -23.52 16.31 -9.82
N GLU A 130 -24.71 16.79 -9.44
CA GLU A 130 -25.10 16.95 -8.03
C GLU A 130 -25.14 15.60 -7.32
N SER A 131 -25.71 14.57 -7.95
CA SER A 131 -25.75 13.21 -7.40
C SER A 131 -24.35 12.61 -7.24
N LEU A 132 -23.45 12.80 -8.21
CA LEU A 132 -22.06 12.37 -8.14
C LEU A 132 -21.31 13.10 -7.01
N ALA A 133 -21.50 14.42 -6.90
CA ALA A 133 -20.90 15.21 -5.83
C ALA A 133 -21.41 14.80 -4.45
N ALA A 134 -22.70 14.48 -4.32
CA ALA A 134 -23.26 13.95 -3.07
C ALA A 134 -22.63 12.62 -2.68
N SER A 135 -22.51 11.68 -3.64
CA SER A 135 -21.85 10.38 -3.41
C SER A 135 -20.41 10.52 -2.93
N LEU A 136 -19.63 11.43 -3.53
CA LEU A 136 -18.24 11.69 -3.07
C LEU A 136 -18.20 12.25 -1.64
N ARG A 137 -19.12 13.13 -1.28
CA ARG A 137 -19.20 13.65 0.09
C ARG A 137 -19.59 12.58 1.10
N ASP A 138 -20.50 11.68 0.75
CA ASP A 138 -20.88 10.56 1.60
C ASP A 138 -19.70 9.60 1.81
N ASP A 139 -18.95 9.30 0.76
CA ASP A 139 -17.73 8.48 0.86
C ASP A 139 -16.66 9.19 1.70
N GLU A 140 -16.45 10.51 1.52
CA GLU A 140 -15.53 11.32 2.33
C GLU A 140 -15.89 11.25 3.82
N GLN A 141 -17.16 11.46 4.17
CA GLN A 141 -17.63 11.41 5.56
C GLN A 141 -17.45 10.01 6.15
N LYS A 142 -17.81 8.97 5.41
CA LYS A 142 -17.65 7.58 5.84
C LYS A 142 -16.19 7.23 6.12
N MET A 143 -15.27 7.66 5.24
CA MET A 143 -13.84 7.45 5.44
C MET A 143 -13.34 8.22 6.67
N LEU A 144 -13.71 9.49 6.80
CA LEU A 144 -13.31 10.34 7.92
C LEU A 144 -13.84 9.79 9.26
N ASP A 145 -15.09 9.35 9.32
CA ASP A 145 -15.67 8.73 10.52
C ASP A 145 -14.87 7.47 10.92
N PHE A 146 -14.53 6.65 9.96
CA PHE A 146 -13.73 5.45 10.19
C PHE A 146 -12.30 5.77 10.65
N TYR A 147 -11.68 6.78 10.07
CA TYR A 147 -10.36 7.24 10.52
C TYR A 147 -10.43 7.70 11.98
N VAL A 148 -11.40 8.55 12.36
CA VAL A 148 -11.58 9.01 13.74
C VAL A 148 -11.80 7.82 14.68
N GLU A 149 -12.71 6.90 14.34
CA GLU A 149 -12.99 5.69 15.14
C GLU A 149 -11.73 4.87 15.40
N ARG A 150 -10.94 4.65 14.35
CA ARG A 150 -9.84 3.68 14.37
C ARG A 150 -8.51 4.24 14.84
N THR A 151 -8.31 5.53 14.71
CA THR A 151 -7.06 6.21 15.10
C THR A 151 -7.17 6.96 16.41
N GLY A 152 -8.35 7.50 16.73
CA GLY A 152 -8.58 8.40 17.85
C GLY A 152 -8.06 9.83 17.61
N ALA A 153 -7.61 10.16 16.38
CA ALA A 153 -7.16 11.50 16.02
C ALA A 153 -8.31 12.50 15.94
N ASP A 154 -7.97 13.77 16.06
CA ASP A 154 -8.94 14.87 15.93
C ASP A 154 -9.54 14.91 14.52
N ARG A 155 -10.86 15.05 14.42
CA ARG A 155 -11.58 15.07 13.15
C ARG A 155 -11.14 16.19 12.23
N ALA A 156 -11.00 17.42 12.78
CA ALA A 156 -10.64 18.57 11.98
C ALA A 156 -9.21 18.47 11.43
N GLU A 157 -8.32 17.85 12.19
CA GLU A 157 -6.95 17.56 11.77
C GLU A 157 -6.91 16.54 10.62
N LEU A 158 -7.69 15.46 10.73
CA LEU A 158 -7.79 14.44 9.66
C LEU A 158 -8.44 15.01 8.39
N GLU A 159 -9.50 15.83 8.53
CA GLU A 159 -10.16 16.49 7.42
C GLU A 159 -9.21 17.46 6.69
N ALA A 160 -8.44 18.24 7.44
CA ALA A 160 -7.42 19.14 6.89
C ALA A 160 -6.35 18.34 6.13
N LEU A 161 -5.85 17.24 6.71
CA LEU A 161 -4.85 16.37 6.08
C LEU A 161 -5.38 15.71 4.79
N MET A 162 -6.65 15.28 4.78
CA MET A 162 -7.30 14.78 3.57
C MET A 162 -7.39 15.85 2.47
N GLY A 163 -7.49 17.13 2.85
CA GLY A 163 -7.51 18.25 1.90
C GLY A 163 -6.13 18.64 1.36
N GLU A 164 -5.05 18.28 2.04
CA GLU A 164 -3.68 18.61 1.62
C GLU A 164 -3.17 17.72 0.48
N ASP A 165 -3.66 16.50 0.38
CA ASP A 165 -3.26 15.48 -0.62
C ASP A 165 -1.74 15.26 -0.64
N LYS A 166 -1.15 15.08 0.55
CA LYS A 166 0.29 14.95 0.75
C LYS A 166 0.66 13.72 1.57
N PHE A 167 1.76 13.10 1.18
CA PHE A 167 2.32 12.01 1.98
C PHE A 167 2.89 12.52 3.31
N VAL A 168 2.65 11.74 4.36
CA VAL A 168 3.23 11.93 5.69
C VAL A 168 4.17 10.79 6.02
N GLY A 169 5.23 11.10 6.75
CA GLY A 169 6.17 10.10 7.27
C GLY A 169 5.59 9.32 8.45
N MET A 170 6.27 8.25 8.82
CA MET A 170 5.77 7.29 9.81
C MET A 170 5.69 7.84 11.23
N GLU A 171 6.52 8.80 11.62
CA GLU A 171 6.38 9.47 12.93
C GLU A 171 5.02 10.20 13.01
N ARG A 172 4.68 10.96 11.96
CA ARG A 172 3.38 11.63 11.89
C ARG A 172 2.21 10.65 11.83
N ALA A 173 2.34 9.58 11.05
CA ALA A 173 1.33 8.52 10.99
C ALA A 173 1.11 7.84 12.36
N LYS A 174 2.16 7.73 13.17
CA LYS A 174 2.08 7.21 14.54
C LYS A 174 1.41 8.20 15.50
N GLU A 175 1.75 9.49 15.44
CA GLU A 175 1.09 10.54 16.21
C GLU A 175 -0.42 10.57 15.96
N LEU A 176 -0.81 10.45 14.69
CA LEU A 176 -2.21 10.37 14.26
C LEU A 176 -2.89 9.03 14.58
N GLY A 177 -2.18 8.02 15.09
CA GLY A 177 -2.74 6.75 15.47
C GLY A 177 -2.97 5.76 14.30
N PHE A 178 -2.50 6.05 13.09
CA PHE A 178 -2.58 5.10 11.97
C PHE A 178 -1.73 3.86 12.22
N ILE A 179 -0.59 4.01 12.88
CA ILE A 179 0.28 2.91 13.31
C ILE A 179 0.63 3.06 14.79
N GLN A 180 1.00 1.95 15.43
CA GLN A 180 1.48 1.94 16.81
C GLN A 180 3.01 1.86 16.88
N THR A 181 3.66 1.23 15.89
CA THR A 181 5.09 0.89 15.96
C THR A 181 5.81 1.19 14.65
N ILE A 182 6.94 1.87 14.74
CA ILE A 182 7.91 1.95 13.65
C ILE A 182 8.95 0.86 13.90
N ILE A 183 9.12 -0.04 12.94
CA ILE A 183 10.06 -1.16 13.02
C ILE A 183 11.47 -0.57 12.94
N PRO A 184 12.33 -0.77 13.96
CA PRO A 184 13.68 -0.23 13.89
C PRO A 184 14.43 -0.84 12.70
N ALA A 185 15.21 -0.02 11.99
CA ALA A 185 16.14 -0.53 10.98
C ALA A 185 17.04 -1.56 11.69
N ALA A 186 17.10 -2.78 11.15
CA ALA A 186 18.03 -3.77 11.67
C ALA A 186 19.42 -3.14 11.61
N SER A 187 20.07 -2.97 12.77
CA SER A 187 21.46 -2.57 12.81
C SER A 187 22.21 -3.57 11.97
N ALA A 188 22.83 -3.13 10.88
CA ALA A 188 23.72 -3.98 10.11
C ALA A 188 24.80 -4.48 11.09
N SER A 189 24.64 -5.72 11.59
CA SER A 189 25.70 -6.34 12.34
C SER A 189 26.91 -6.41 11.40
N ALA A 190 27.96 -5.69 11.75
CA ALA A 190 29.21 -5.75 11.03
C ALA A 190 29.67 -7.23 11.06
N GLY A 191 29.39 -7.98 9.98
CA GLY A 191 29.70 -9.40 9.91
C GLY A 191 28.74 -10.29 9.13
N GLY A 192 27.71 -9.77 8.46
CA GLY A 192 26.84 -10.58 7.59
C GLY A 192 27.53 -11.00 6.28
N PRO A 193 27.13 -12.16 5.67
CA PRO A 193 27.78 -12.73 4.48
C PRO A 193 27.68 -11.88 3.20
N ASN A 194 27.17 -10.65 3.27
CA ASN A 194 27.07 -9.71 2.15
C ASN A 194 28.35 -8.90 1.88
N SER A 195 29.34 -8.92 2.77
CA SER A 195 30.61 -8.22 2.53
C SER A 195 31.40 -8.83 1.35
N THR A 196 31.28 -10.13 1.14
CA THR A 196 31.92 -10.85 0.04
C THR A 196 31.25 -10.59 -1.33
N LYS A 197 29.91 -10.40 -1.36
CA LYS A 197 29.19 -10.11 -2.61
C LYS A 197 29.43 -8.66 -3.09
N ALA A 198 29.50 -7.70 -2.18
CA ALA A 198 29.81 -6.30 -2.51
C ALA A 198 31.27 -6.13 -2.97
N ALA A 199 32.21 -6.87 -2.38
CA ALA A 199 33.61 -6.89 -2.82
C ALA A 199 33.74 -7.54 -4.20
N ALA A 200 33.04 -8.64 -4.47
CA ALA A 200 33.04 -9.32 -5.76
C ALA A 200 32.38 -8.50 -6.87
N TRP A 201 31.39 -7.66 -6.53
CA TRP A 201 30.76 -6.73 -7.49
C TRP A 201 31.68 -5.58 -7.85
N LYS A 202 32.41 -4.98 -6.87
CA LYS A 202 33.41 -3.94 -7.12
C LYS A 202 34.58 -4.47 -7.96
N GLN A 203 35.02 -5.68 -7.74
CA GLN A 203 36.13 -6.31 -8.48
C GLN A 203 35.74 -6.59 -9.94
N ARG A 204 34.50 -7.04 -10.22
CA ARG A 204 33.99 -7.24 -11.59
C ARG A 204 33.90 -5.92 -12.36
N ASN A 205 33.41 -4.84 -11.76
CA ASN A 205 33.28 -3.55 -12.42
C ASN A 205 34.62 -2.85 -12.64
N SER A 206 35.66 -3.13 -11.84
CA SER A 206 37.01 -2.60 -12.08
C SER A 206 37.69 -3.29 -13.29
N ILE A 207 37.39 -4.56 -13.59
CA ILE A 207 37.92 -5.29 -14.72
C ILE A 207 37.28 -4.80 -16.04
N THR A 208 35.97 -4.51 -16.04
CA THR A 208 35.25 -3.97 -17.23
C THR A 208 35.71 -2.55 -17.58
N ASN A 209 36.00 -1.71 -16.61
CA ASN A 209 36.54 -0.35 -16.87
C ASN A 209 37.97 -0.37 -17.43
N ASN A 210 38.79 -1.37 -17.07
CA ASN A 210 40.15 -1.50 -17.63
C ASN A 210 40.16 -2.04 -19.08
N GLN A 211 39.18 -2.88 -19.46
CA GLN A 211 39.07 -3.36 -20.84
C GLN A 211 38.57 -2.26 -21.80
N ASN A 212 37.65 -1.38 -21.34
CA ASN A 212 37.19 -0.23 -22.13
C ASN A 212 38.26 0.88 -22.29
N SER A 213 39.20 1.01 -21.37
CA SER A 213 40.33 1.98 -21.50
C SER A 213 41.42 1.50 -22.45
N MET A 214 41.56 0.20 -22.73
CA MET A 214 42.51 -0.34 -23.70
C MET A 214 41.93 -0.33 -25.12
N ALA A 215 40.62 -0.46 -25.28
CA ALA A 215 39.97 -0.42 -26.61
C ALA A 215 39.98 0.97 -27.28
N THR A 216 40.09 2.04 -26.48
CA THR A 216 40.14 3.43 -27.00
C THR A 216 41.55 3.92 -27.35
N LYS A 217 42.60 3.13 -27.11
CA LYS A 217 43.99 3.50 -27.47
C LYS A 217 44.47 2.93 -28.81
N THR A 218 43.69 2.08 -29.47
CA THR A 218 44.09 1.40 -30.73
C THR A 218 43.49 2.01 -31.98
N THR A 219 42.81 3.16 -31.93
CA THR A 219 42.23 3.84 -33.11
C THR A 219 42.74 5.25 -33.36
N LYS A 220 44.01 5.52 -32.99
CA LYS A 220 44.71 6.78 -33.40
C LYS A 220 46.15 6.48 -33.83
N SER A 221 46.29 5.78 -34.94
CA SER A 221 47.48 5.83 -35.79
C SER A 221 47.13 5.14 -37.11
N GLU A 222 46.58 5.90 -38.04
CA GLU A 222 46.83 5.88 -39.49
C GLU A 222 46.18 7.12 -40.09
#